data_994048bf1cc0f3a85c285406caecbcc3
#
_entry.id   994048bf1cc0f3a85c285406caecbcc3
#
_cell.length_a   1.000
_cell.length_b   1.000
_cell.length_c   1.000
_cell.angle_alpha   90.00
_cell.angle_beta   90.00
_cell.angle_gamma   90.00
#
_symmetry.space_group_name_H-M   'P 1'
#
loop_
_entity.id
_entity.type
_entity.pdbx_description
1 polymer ?
#
loop_
_entity_poly.entity_id
_entity_poly.type
_entity_poly.pdbx_seq_one_letter_code
_entity_poly.pdbx_strand_id
1 'polypeptide(L)'
;MIEKRPSKIHGWGVYATQTIPKNTRIIDYAGEKISNQESLKRERRYIQRGHIWCFKLTNRTVIDAGVGGNDARFINHACRPNCYVHIVDGTIWIRAARTIRKGEELTYNYNTDGEGLIKCRCRPGCQKLL
;
A
#
# COMPACT_ATOMS: atom_id res chain seq x y z
N MET A 1 -12.93 -4.10 -11.18
CA MET A 1 -12.96 -4.49 -9.74
C MET A 1 -12.57 -3.34 -8.82
N ILE A 2 -11.59 -2.55 -9.21
CA ILE A 2 -11.09 -1.42 -8.41
C ILE A 2 -10.91 -0.17 -9.28
N GLU A 3 -10.91 1.00 -8.64
CA GLU A 3 -10.59 2.26 -9.32
C GLU A 3 -9.88 3.24 -8.38
N LYS A 4 -9.03 4.08 -8.95
CA LYS A 4 -8.33 5.15 -8.24
C LYS A 4 -9.24 6.37 -8.15
N ARG A 5 -9.37 6.93 -6.93
CA ARG A 5 -10.15 8.13 -6.65
C ARG A 5 -9.48 8.95 -5.55
N PRO A 6 -9.85 10.25 -5.39
CA PRO A 6 -9.42 11.00 -4.20
C PRO A 6 -9.83 10.27 -2.93
N SER A 7 -8.91 10.19 -1.97
CA SER A 7 -9.10 9.44 -0.73
C SER A 7 -9.54 10.33 0.42
N LYS A 8 -10.35 9.77 1.34
CA LYS A 8 -10.65 10.41 2.62
C LYS A 8 -9.52 10.23 3.63
N ILE A 9 -8.60 9.30 3.39
CA ILE A 9 -7.46 9.02 4.29
C ILE A 9 -6.29 9.94 3.94
N HIS A 10 -5.79 9.85 2.70
CA HIS A 10 -4.64 10.62 2.24
C HIS A 10 -4.56 10.60 0.72
N GLY A 11 -4.47 11.79 0.10
CA GLY A 11 -4.23 11.95 -1.33
C GLY A 11 -5.17 11.13 -2.20
N TRP A 12 -4.61 10.25 -3.01
CA TRP A 12 -5.36 9.28 -3.82
C TRP A 12 -5.57 8.00 -3.03
N GLY A 13 -6.61 7.28 -3.37
CA GLY A 13 -6.89 5.96 -2.83
C GLY A 13 -7.41 5.03 -3.92
N VAL A 14 -7.63 3.77 -3.56
CA VAL A 14 -8.17 2.75 -4.45
C VAL A 14 -9.47 2.23 -3.84
N TYR A 15 -10.52 2.19 -4.63
CA TYR A 15 -11.87 1.86 -4.17
C TYR A 15 -12.42 0.64 -4.91
N ALA A 16 -13.19 -0.18 -4.21
CA ALA A 16 -13.91 -1.28 -4.82
C ALA A 16 -15.05 -0.76 -5.69
N THR A 17 -15.13 -1.22 -6.95
CA THR A 17 -16.23 -0.86 -7.87
C THR A 17 -17.35 -1.90 -7.86
N GLN A 18 -17.14 -2.99 -7.14
CA GLN A 18 -18.08 -4.09 -6.96
C GLN A 18 -17.75 -4.82 -5.65
N THR A 19 -18.62 -5.72 -5.22
CA THR A 19 -18.31 -6.57 -4.07
C THR A 19 -17.12 -7.47 -4.38
N ILE A 20 -16.13 -7.48 -3.50
CA ILE A 20 -14.93 -8.32 -3.63
C ILE A 20 -14.99 -9.38 -2.53
N PRO A 21 -15.09 -10.67 -2.88
CA PRO A 21 -15.13 -11.75 -1.89
C PRO A 21 -13.83 -11.86 -1.09
N LYS A 22 -13.94 -12.34 0.15
CA LYS A 22 -12.79 -12.64 1.00
C LYS A 22 -11.78 -13.53 0.26
N ASN A 23 -10.49 -13.26 0.46
CA ASN A 23 -9.34 -13.96 -0.14
C ASN A 23 -9.17 -13.75 -1.64
N THR A 24 -9.95 -12.89 -2.28
CA THR A 24 -9.72 -12.53 -3.68
C THR A 24 -8.35 -11.87 -3.83
N ARG A 25 -7.61 -12.35 -4.83
CA ARG A 25 -6.36 -11.74 -5.27
C ARG A 25 -6.72 -10.54 -6.13
N ILE A 26 -6.51 -9.32 -5.60
CA ILE A 26 -7.03 -8.09 -6.22
C ILE A 26 -6.05 -7.50 -7.22
N ILE A 27 -4.84 -7.23 -6.79
CA ILE A 27 -3.81 -6.56 -7.59
C ILE A 27 -2.44 -6.90 -7.02
N ASP A 28 -1.42 -6.93 -7.89
CA ASP A 28 -0.03 -7.04 -7.44
C ASP A 28 0.55 -5.65 -7.15
N TYR A 29 1.47 -5.61 -6.19
CA TYR A 29 2.23 -4.39 -5.92
C TYR A 29 3.40 -4.34 -6.89
N ALA A 30 3.16 -3.76 -8.06
CA ALA A 30 4.11 -3.71 -9.16
C ALA A 30 5.11 -2.58 -8.99
N GLY A 31 6.31 -2.76 -9.52
CA GLY A 31 7.35 -1.76 -9.52
C GLY A 31 8.71 -2.34 -9.89
N GLU A 32 9.70 -1.46 -9.93
CA GLU A 32 11.07 -1.86 -10.20
C GLU A 32 11.68 -2.55 -8.99
N LYS A 33 12.35 -3.67 -9.21
CA LYS A 33 13.11 -4.35 -8.16
C LYS A 33 14.47 -3.68 -8.00
N ILE A 34 14.75 -3.20 -6.79
CA ILE A 34 15.96 -2.44 -6.49
C ILE A 34 16.62 -2.99 -5.22
N SER A 35 17.88 -2.58 -4.97
CA SER A 35 18.60 -2.95 -3.76
C SER A 35 18.12 -2.12 -2.56
N ASN A 36 18.45 -2.59 -1.35
CA ASN A 36 18.17 -1.82 -0.13
C ASN A 36 18.85 -0.44 -0.14
N GLN A 37 20.08 -0.36 -0.65
CA GLN A 37 20.80 0.91 -0.72
C GLN A 37 20.11 1.90 -1.66
N GLU A 38 19.69 1.44 -2.82
CA GLU A 38 18.98 2.29 -3.77
C GLU A 38 17.62 2.73 -3.21
N SER A 39 16.93 1.84 -2.49
CA SER A 39 15.63 2.17 -1.89
C SER A 39 15.73 3.31 -0.88
N LEU A 40 16.80 3.34 -0.08
CA LEU A 40 16.99 4.43 0.90
C LEU A 40 17.09 5.79 0.23
N LYS A 41 17.77 5.87 -0.93
CA LYS A 41 17.87 7.12 -1.69
C LYS A 41 16.52 7.56 -2.24
N ARG A 42 15.76 6.63 -2.80
CA ARG A 42 14.46 6.92 -3.43
C ARG A 42 13.39 7.24 -2.39
N GLU A 43 13.38 6.53 -1.26
CA GLU A 43 12.44 6.77 -0.16
C GLU A 43 12.51 8.19 0.37
N ARG A 44 13.70 8.76 0.50
CA ARG A 44 13.85 10.14 0.97
C ARG A 44 13.03 11.11 0.13
N ARG A 45 13.08 10.96 -1.19
CA ARG A 45 12.33 11.83 -2.11
C ARG A 45 10.83 11.58 -2.03
N TYR A 46 10.43 10.31 -1.93
CA TYR A 46 9.01 9.95 -1.84
C TYR A 46 8.40 10.44 -0.53
N ILE A 47 9.08 10.25 0.60
CA ILE A 47 8.60 10.67 1.91
C ILE A 47 8.44 12.19 1.98
N GLN A 48 9.35 12.96 1.38
CA GLN A 48 9.22 14.42 1.30
C GLN A 48 7.94 14.86 0.58
N ARG A 49 7.43 14.03 -0.32
CA ARG A 49 6.19 14.26 -1.06
C ARG A 49 4.98 13.57 -0.43
N GLY A 50 5.15 12.94 0.73
CA GLY A 50 4.08 12.24 1.43
C GLY A 50 3.76 10.85 0.91
N HIS A 51 4.70 10.22 0.19
CA HIS A 51 4.49 8.89 -0.39
C HIS A 51 5.33 7.82 0.28
N ILE A 52 4.73 6.63 0.49
CA ILE A 52 5.43 5.42 0.91
C ILE A 52 5.25 4.42 -0.21
N TRP A 53 6.21 4.35 -1.13
CA TRP A 53 6.12 3.56 -2.36
C TRP A 53 7.14 2.43 -2.45
N CYS A 54 8.08 2.33 -1.52
CA CYS A 54 9.04 1.24 -1.50
C CYS A 54 8.54 0.13 -0.58
N PHE A 55 8.45 -1.08 -1.11
CA PHE A 55 7.93 -2.24 -0.40
C PHE A 55 8.99 -3.35 -0.36
N LYS A 56 9.37 -3.79 0.82
CA LYS A 56 10.36 -4.85 1.00
C LYS A 56 9.80 -6.19 0.52
N LEU A 57 10.42 -6.75 -0.51
CA LEU A 57 10.07 -8.07 -1.05
C LEU A 57 10.82 -9.19 -0.34
N THR A 58 12.13 -9.02 -0.19
CA THR A 58 13.02 -9.95 0.53
C THR A 58 14.00 -9.14 1.37
N ASN A 59 14.91 -9.83 2.08
CA ASN A 59 15.96 -9.14 2.85
C ASN A 59 16.91 -8.31 1.98
N ARG A 60 16.94 -8.57 0.66
CA ARG A 60 17.89 -7.92 -0.27
C ARG A 60 17.20 -7.11 -1.37
N THR A 61 15.90 -7.26 -1.53
CA THR A 61 15.18 -6.69 -2.67
C THR A 61 13.98 -5.89 -2.20
N VAL A 62 13.85 -4.69 -2.73
CA VAL A 62 12.73 -3.77 -2.50
C VAL A 62 12.03 -3.50 -3.82
N ILE A 63 10.72 -3.41 -3.81
CA ILE A 63 9.95 -2.97 -4.97
C ILE A 63 9.68 -1.47 -4.84
N ASP A 64 10.10 -0.71 -5.84
CA ASP A 64 9.81 0.71 -5.97
C ASP A 64 8.63 0.90 -6.91
N ALA A 65 7.46 1.15 -6.34
CA ALA A 65 6.24 1.37 -7.12
C ALA A 65 6.19 2.73 -7.82
N GLY A 66 7.13 3.61 -7.55
CA GLY A 66 7.27 4.88 -8.27
C GLY A 66 7.77 4.71 -9.70
N VAL A 67 8.37 3.56 -10.02
CA VAL A 67 8.90 3.25 -11.35
C VAL A 67 8.27 1.93 -11.84
N GLY A 68 7.52 2.00 -12.93
CA GLY A 68 6.86 0.81 -13.48
C GLY A 68 5.75 0.25 -12.62
N GLY A 69 5.20 1.04 -11.69
CA GLY A 69 4.14 0.62 -10.79
C GLY A 69 2.76 0.67 -11.42
N ASN A 70 1.76 0.28 -10.62
CA ASN A 70 0.35 0.33 -10.99
C ASN A 70 -0.45 1.05 -9.87
N ASP A 71 -1.77 0.93 -9.88
CA ASP A 71 -2.61 1.61 -8.90
C ASP A 71 -2.43 1.08 -7.47
N ALA A 72 -1.77 -0.07 -7.28
CA ALA A 72 -1.52 -0.59 -5.93
C ALA A 72 -0.74 0.40 -5.06
N ARG A 73 0.11 1.24 -5.64
CA ARG A 73 0.88 2.25 -4.90
C ARG A 73 -0.01 3.29 -4.21
N PHE A 74 -1.24 3.45 -4.68
CA PHE A 74 -2.20 4.41 -4.09
C PHE A 74 -3.08 3.80 -3.00
N ILE A 75 -2.95 2.50 -2.72
CA ILE A 75 -3.67 1.87 -1.61
C ILE A 75 -3.09 2.40 -0.31
N ASN A 76 -3.93 3.03 0.50
CA ASN A 76 -3.51 3.67 1.72
C ASN A 76 -3.36 2.67 2.87
N HIS A 77 -2.58 3.07 3.89
CA HIS A 77 -2.44 2.34 5.13
C HIS A 77 -3.68 2.51 6.01
N ALA A 78 -4.08 1.43 6.68
CA ALA A 78 -4.96 1.50 7.82
C ALA A 78 -4.49 0.53 8.91
N CYS A 79 -4.64 0.92 10.18
CA CYS A 79 -4.28 0.06 11.30
C CYS A 79 -5.25 -1.13 11.43
N ARG A 80 -6.49 -0.98 10.92
CA ARG A 80 -7.51 -2.04 10.84
C ARG A 80 -7.94 -2.19 9.39
N PRO A 81 -7.10 -2.84 8.56
CA PRO A 81 -7.29 -2.86 7.11
C PRO A 81 -8.33 -3.88 6.66
N ASN A 82 -8.80 -3.72 5.41
CA ASN A 82 -9.65 -4.70 4.75
C ASN A 82 -8.91 -5.59 3.76
N CYS A 83 -7.62 -5.35 3.56
CA CYS A 83 -6.75 -6.17 2.71
C CYS A 83 -5.54 -6.66 3.47
N TYR A 84 -4.88 -7.69 2.93
CA TYR A 84 -3.62 -8.21 3.45
C TYR A 84 -2.67 -8.50 2.31
N VAL A 85 -1.40 -8.62 2.64
CA VAL A 85 -0.32 -8.88 1.68
C VAL A 85 0.03 -10.36 1.68
N HIS A 86 0.19 -10.94 0.48
CA HIS A 86 0.59 -12.33 0.30
C HIS A 86 1.69 -12.39 -0.75
N ILE A 87 2.90 -12.74 -0.36
CA ILE A 87 4.06 -12.80 -1.26
C ILE A 87 4.22 -14.23 -1.76
N VAL A 88 4.17 -14.41 -3.07
CA VAL A 88 4.28 -15.71 -3.73
C VAL A 88 5.16 -15.57 -4.96
N ASP A 89 6.20 -16.40 -5.06
CA ASP A 89 7.09 -16.47 -6.23
C ASP A 89 7.62 -15.10 -6.67
N GLY A 90 8.04 -14.28 -5.71
CA GLY A 90 8.59 -12.96 -5.99
C GLY A 90 7.58 -11.89 -6.35
N THR A 91 6.30 -12.15 -6.17
CA THR A 91 5.21 -11.19 -6.42
C THR A 91 4.49 -10.86 -5.12
N ILE A 92 4.28 -9.58 -4.87
CA ILE A 92 3.54 -9.09 -3.71
C ILE A 92 2.08 -8.90 -4.15
N TRP A 93 1.19 -9.75 -3.63
CA TRP A 93 -0.24 -9.67 -3.93
C TRP A 93 -1.00 -8.97 -2.81
N ILE A 94 -1.90 -8.07 -3.18
CA ILE A 94 -2.86 -7.47 -2.26
C ILE A 94 -4.15 -8.29 -2.38
N ARG A 95 -4.60 -8.85 -1.26
CA ARG A 95 -5.78 -9.74 -1.21
C ARG A 95 -6.80 -9.23 -0.21
N ALA A 96 -8.07 -9.55 -0.47
CA ALA A 96 -9.15 -9.17 0.45
C ALA A 96 -9.08 -9.99 1.74
N ALA A 97 -8.99 -9.31 2.89
CA ALA A 97 -8.98 -9.97 4.21
C ALA A 97 -10.40 -10.36 4.66
N ARG A 98 -11.40 -9.72 4.08
CA ARG A 98 -12.83 -9.98 4.29
C ARG A 98 -13.56 -9.62 3.01
N THR A 99 -14.86 -9.86 2.96
CA THR A 99 -15.69 -9.32 1.88
C THR A 99 -15.63 -7.80 1.91
N ILE A 100 -15.27 -7.19 0.78
CA ILE A 100 -15.20 -5.74 0.61
C ILE A 100 -16.39 -5.32 -0.26
N ARG A 101 -17.16 -4.36 0.22
CA ARG A 101 -18.36 -3.91 -0.50
C ARG A 101 -18.02 -2.81 -1.49
N LYS A 102 -18.82 -2.72 -2.55
CA LYS A 102 -18.73 -1.62 -3.52
C LYS A 102 -18.66 -0.27 -2.79
N GLY A 103 -17.71 0.56 -3.16
CA GLY A 103 -17.52 1.90 -2.60
C GLY A 103 -16.58 1.96 -1.41
N GLU A 104 -16.15 0.84 -0.84
CA GLU A 104 -15.16 0.84 0.23
C GLU A 104 -13.77 1.16 -0.32
N GLU A 105 -13.01 1.95 0.42
CA GLU A 105 -11.59 2.17 0.11
C GLU A 105 -10.78 0.96 0.55
N LEU A 106 -9.91 0.46 -0.33
CA LEU A 106 -8.98 -0.60 -0.01
C LEU A 106 -7.86 -0.06 0.87
N THR A 107 -7.50 -0.84 1.89
CA THR A 107 -6.40 -0.49 2.81
C THR A 107 -5.65 -1.75 3.19
N TYR A 108 -4.37 -1.61 3.50
CA TYR A 108 -3.60 -2.68 4.15
C TYR A 108 -2.64 -2.06 5.17
N ASN A 109 -2.16 -2.88 6.09
CA ASN A 109 -1.19 -2.43 7.07
C ASN A 109 0.20 -2.44 6.44
N TYR A 110 0.86 -1.29 6.39
CA TYR A 110 2.21 -1.17 5.82
C TYR A 110 3.28 -1.85 6.68
N ASN A 111 2.94 -2.25 7.92
CA ASN A 111 3.86 -2.89 8.87
C ASN A 111 5.12 -2.07 9.13
N THR A 112 4.96 -0.76 9.21
CA THR A 112 6.06 0.13 9.59
C THR A 112 6.32 0.05 11.09
N ASP A 113 7.53 0.43 11.49
CA ASP A 113 7.96 0.37 12.90
C ASP A 113 7.35 1.47 13.79
N GLY A 114 6.64 2.43 13.21
CA GLY A 114 6.06 3.54 13.96
C GLY A 114 7.04 4.70 14.19
N GLU A 115 8.22 4.65 13.62
CA GLU A 115 9.25 5.68 13.74
C GLU A 115 9.36 6.57 12.50
N GLY A 116 8.43 6.44 11.56
CA GLY A 116 8.43 7.19 10.31
C GLY A 116 8.03 8.65 10.50
N LEU A 117 8.10 9.39 9.39
CA LEU A 117 7.83 10.83 9.35
C LEU A 117 6.42 11.17 8.88
N ILE A 118 5.67 10.19 8.38
CA ILE A 118 4.33 10.40 7.85
C ILE A 118 3.30 9.97 8.88
N LYS A 119 2.42 10.90 9.24
CA LYS A 119 1.36 10.64 10.20
C LYS A 119 0.29 9.73 9.59
N CYS A 120 -0.09 8.67 10.30
CA CYS A 120 -1.22 7.82 9.91
C CYS A 120 -2.52 8.60 10.00
N ARG A 121 -3.35 8.50 8.98
CA ARG A 121 -4.65 9.18 8.89
C ARG A 121 -5.81 8.21 8.69
N CYS A 122 -5.62 6.95 9.09
CA CYS A 122 -6.63 5.92 8.87
C CYS A 122 -7.95 6.20 9.60
N ARG A 123 -7.90 6.95 10.70
CA ARG A 123 -9.06 7.39 11.47
C ARG A 123 -8.70 8.63 12.29
N PRO A 124 -9.71 9.44 12.69
CA PRO A 124 -9.48 10.55 13.61
C PRO A 124 -8.83 10.05 14.91
N GLY A 125 -7.81 10.78 15.38
CA GLY A 125 -7.13 10.45 16.63
C GLY A 125 -6.07 9.34 16.53
N CYS A 126 -5.85 8.74 15.37
CA CYS A 126 -4.73 7.80 15.19
C CYS A 126 -3.41 8.55 15.30
N GLN A 127 -2.52 8.11 16.20
CA GLN A 127 -1.24 8.76 16.45
C GLN A 127 -0.05 7.97 15.89
N LYS A 128 -0.29 6.88 15.16
CA LYS A 128 0.78 6.09 14.57
C LYS A 128 1.54 6.91 13.53
N LEU A 129 2.86 6.74 13.49
CA LEU A 129 3.72 7.26 12.44
C LEU A 129 4.09 6.13 11.47
N LEU A 130 4.12 6.43 10.19
CA LEU A 130 4.43 5.46 9.13
C LEU A 130 5.86 5.62 8.65
#